data_509c2d089841736768d6b739d8409cc6
#
_entry.id   509c2d089841736768d6b739d8409cc6
#
_cell.length_a   1.000
_cell.length_b   1.000
_cell.length_c   1.000
_cell.angle_alpha   90.00
_cell.angle_beta   90.00
_cell.angle_gamma   90.00
#
_symmetry.space_group_name_H-M   'P 1'
#
loop_
_entity.id
_entity.type
_entity.pdbx_description
1 polymer ?
#
loop_
_entity_poly.entity_id
_entity_poly.type
_entity_poly.pdbx_seq_one_letter_code
_entity_poly.pdbx_strand_id
1 'polypeptide(L)'
;MKKIIPFKKEIPFNNIHEILSISLEHNLKKNTNNFITGEFVISGDYRMTDISVNTENFEFKLPFDIELDEKYIIDNAVIDIDDFYYEILNSNTLVINIDVLLDRIEEKEEVIEIMPKIEKVEPIKVEVEVPEVKKEEKIIDDNDFATYKIYIIKEGDGVENILKNYNVSRELLEEYNDLNDLKIGDKIIIPVDE
;
A
#
# COMPACT_ATOMS: atom_id res chain seq x y z
N MET A 1 10.48 12.36 1.52
CA MET A 1 11.04 11.31 0.62
C MET A 1 10.05 10.17 0.47
N LYS A 2 10.23 9.31 -0.53
CA LYS A 2 9.42 8.08 -0.74
C LYS A 2 10.21 6.85 -0.34
N LYS A 3 9.53 5.83 0.19
CA LYS A 3 10.12 4.54 0.55
C LYS A 3 9.14 3.43 0.17
N ILE A 4 9.64 2.40 -0.51
CA ILE A 4 8.87 1.21 -0.85
C ILE A 4 9.23 0.10 0.14
N ILE A 5 8.21 -0.59 0.64
CA ILE A 5 8.32 -1.71 1.55
C ILE A 5 7.71 -2.93 0.87
N PRO A 6 8.51 -3.90 0.42
CA PRO A 6 8.00 -5.10 -0.22
C PRO A 6 7.36 -6.04 0.82
N PHE A 7 6.19 -6.54 0.51
CA PHE A 7 5.49 -7.59 1.23
C PHE A 7 5.28 -8.78 0.32
N LYS A 8 5.68 -9.96 0.79
CA LYS A 8 5.49 -11.21 0.04
C LYS A 8 4.82 -12.26 0.92
N LYS A 9 3.81 -12.94 0.37
CA LYS A 9 3.12 -14.02 1.06
C LYS A 9 2.82 -15.18 0.12
N GLU A 10 3.07 -16.39 0.60
CA GLU A 10 2.67 -17.64 -0.07
C GLU A 10 1.38 -18.15 0.58
N ILE A 11 0.38 -18.44 -0.24
CA ILE A 11 -0.94 -18.88 0.17
C ILE A 11 -1.17 -20.29 -0.44
N PRO A 12 -1.32 -21.33 0.39
CA PRO A 12 -1.55 -22.67 -0.12
C PRO A 12 -2.99 -22.81 -0.63
N PHE A 13 -3.12 -23.50 -1.75
CA PHE A 13 -4.38 -23.94 -2.35
C PHE A 13 -4.37 -25.46 -2.57
N ASN A 14 -5.52 -26.06 -2.68
CA ASN A 14 -5.60 -27.47 -3.07
C ASN A 14 -5.21 -27.67 -4.53
N ASN A 15 -5.69 -26.81 -5.42
CA ASN A 15 -5.32 -26.76 -6.82
C ASN A 15 -5.73 -25.41 -7.41
N ILE A 16 -4.86 -24.77 -8.20
CA ILE A 16 -5.16 -23.57 -8.97
C ILE A 16 -4.66 -23.78 -10.39
N HIS A 17 -5.55 -23.68 -11.35
CA HIS A 17 -5.18 -23.61 -12.76
C HIS A 17 -5.03 -22.15 -13.21
N GLU A 18 -6.00 -21.31 -12.88
CA GLU A 18 -6.09 -19.94 -13.35
C GLU A 18 -6.82 -19.06 -12.32
N ILE A 19 -6.33 -17.84 -12.10
CA ILE A 19 -7.05 -16.78 -11.39
C ILE A 19 -7.87 -16.01 -12.42
N LEU A 20 -9.17 -15.91 -12.18
CA LEU A 20 -10.11 -15.20 -13.06
C LEU A 20 -10.29 -13.75 -12.66
N SER A 21 -10.28 -13.50 -11.36
CA SER A 21 -10.30 -12.16 -10.77
C SER A 21 -9.49 -12.15 -9.49
N ILE A 22 -8.90 -11.03 -9.16
CA ILE A 22 -8.23 -10.81 -7.88
C ILE A 22 -8.42 -9.34 -7.47
N SER A 23 -8.68 -9.13 -6.20
CA SER A 23 -8.81 -7.81 -5.58
C SER A 23 -7.90 -7.72 -4.37
N LEU A 24 -7.35 -6.55 -4.15
CA LEU A 24 -6.60 -6.17 -2.97
C LEU A 24 -7.34 -5.03 -2.26
N GLU A 25 -7.63 -5.24 -0.98
CA GLU A 25 -8.06 -4.19 -0.06
C GLU A 25 -7.04 -4.08 1.06
N HIS A 26 -6.86 -2.91 1.64
CA HIS A 26 -5.97 -2.75 2.76
C HIS A 26 -6.50 -1.77 3.81
N ASN A 27 -6.14 -2.03 5.06
CA ASN A 27 -6.37 -1.13 6.18
C ASN A 27 -5.06 -0.96 6.95
N LEU A 28 -4.14 -0.17 6.38
CA LEU A 28 -2.83 0.09 6.96
C LEU A 28 -2.87 1.41 7.74
N LYS A 29 -2.40 1.37 8.99
CA LYS A 29 -2.41 2.52 9.91
C LYS A 29 -1.01 2.78 10.44
N LYS A 30 -0.69 4.05 10.62
CA LYS A 30 0.49 4.50 11.33
C LYS A 30 0.21 4.47 12.83
N ASN A 31 1.12 3.88 13.59
CA ASN A 31 1.10 3.92 15.05
C ASN A 31 2.20 4.83 15.59
N THR A 32 2.07 5.23 16.84
CA THR A 32 3.14 5.86 17.60
C THR A 32 4.36 4.93 17.61
N ASN A 33 5.58 5.46 17.59
CA ASN A 33 6.84 4.72 17.58
C ASN A 33 7.27 4.13 16.22
N ASN A 34 6.90 4.77 15.11
CA ASN A 34 7.32 4.37 13.76
C ASN A 34 6.87 2.97 13.31
N PHE A 35 5.77 2.46 13.86
CA PHE A 35 5.16 1.24 13.38
C PHE A 35 4.05 1.55 12.36
N ILE A 36 3.96 0.69 11.34
CA ILE A 36 2.83 0.61 10.44
C ILE A 36 2.23 -0.78 10.61
N THR A 37 0.96 -0.83 10.98
CA THR A 37 0.24 -2.07 11.22
C THR A 37 -1.07 -2.08 10.47
N GLY A 38 -1.62 -3.25 10.22
CA GLY A 38 -2.90 -3.43 9.57
C GLY A 38 -3.02 -4.78 8.90
N GLU A 39 -3.84 -4.85 7.86
CA GLU A 39 -4.02 -6.07 7.10
C GLU A 39 -4.28 -5.77 5.62
N PHE A 40 -3.91 -6.72 4.78
CA PHE A 40 -4.40 -6.82 3.41
C PHE A 40 -5.50 -7.87 3.34
N VAL A 41 -6.55 -7.60 2.59
CA VAL A 41 -7.58 -8.55 2.24
C VAL A 41 -7.46 -8.86 0.76
N ILE A 42 -7.09 -10.09 0.44
CA ILE A 42 -6.97 -10.57 -0.93
C ILE A 42 -8.16 -11.47 -1.21
N SER A 43 -8.97 -11.09 -2.21
CA SER A 43 -10.13 -11.88 -2.61
C SER A 43 -10.19 -12.04 -4.12
N GLY A 44 -10.93 -13.04 -4.58
CA GLY A 44 -11.09 -13.25 -6.02
C GLY A 44 -11.73 -14.59 -6.36
N ASP A 45 -11.69 -14.89 -7.66
CA ASP A 45 -12.24 -16.09 -8.24
C ASP A 45 -11.16 -16.87 -9.01
N TYR A 46 -11.21 -18.18 -8.93
CA TYR A 46 -10.24 -19.05 -9.62
C TYR A 46 -10.90 -20.31 -10.18
N ARG A 47 -10.20 -20.95 -11.11
CA ARG A 47 -10.52 -22.30 -11.59
C ARG A 47 -9.48 -23.31 -11.11
N MET A 48 -9.97 -24.47 -10.66
CA MET A 48 -9.09 -25.55 -10.18
C MET A 48 -8.41 -26.31 -11.31
N THR A 49 -9.06 -26.43 -12.46
CA THR A 49 -8.54 -27.16 -13.63
C THR A 49 -8.94 -26.45 -14.92
N ASP A 50 -8.24 -26.74 -16.02
CA ASP A 50 -8.53 -26.20 -17.36
C ASP A 50 -9.92 -26.60 -17.91
N ILE A 51 -10.40 -27.78 -17.54
CA ILE A 51 -11.71 -28.32 -17.96
C ILE A 51 -12.85 -27.94 -17.00
N SER A 52 -12.53 -27.31 -15.86
CA SER A 52 -13.57 -26.92 -14.89
C SER A 52 -14.40 -25.76 -15.42
N VAL A 53 -15.70 -25.96 -15.44
CA VAL A 53 -16.69 -24.89 -15.72
C VAL A 53 -17.02 -24.10 -14.45
N ASN A 54 -16.78 -24.70 -13.28
CA ASN A 54 -17.06 -24.09 -12.00
C ASN A 54 -15.95 -23.13 -11.59
N THR A 55 -16.38 -22.02 -11.04
CA THR A 55 -15.54 -21.00 -10.43
C THR A 55 -15.63 -21.13 -8.92
N GLU A 56 -14.49 -21.08 -8.26
CA GLU A 56 -14.36 -21.05 -6.80
C GLU A 56 -13.89 -19.67 -6.36
N ASN A 57 -14.36 -19.20 -5.21
CA ASN A 57 -13.92 -17.92 -4.65
C ASN A 57 -12.91 -18.15 -3.53
N PHE A 58 -12.10 -17.13 -3.28
CA PHE A 58 -11.19 -17.10 -2.15
C PHE A 58 -11.18 -15.72 -1.49
N GLU A 59 -10.90 -15.71 -0.20
CA GLU A 59 -10.63 -14.51 0.58
C GLU A 59 -9.57 -14.85 1.63
N PHE A 60 -8.51 -14.03 1.70
CA PHE A 60 -7.44 -14.18 2.67
C PHE A 60 -7.12 -12.85 3.34
N LYS A 61 -7.03 -12.86 4.66
CA LYS A 61 -6.56 -11.73 5.46
C LYS A 61 -5.10 -11.93 5.80
N LEU A 62 -4.28 -11.01 5.36
CA LEU A 62 -2.83 -11.06 5.52
C LEU A 62 -2.39 -9.94 6.45
N PRO A 63 -2.02 -10.24 7.71
CA PRO A 63 -1.57 -9.22 8.63
C PRO A 63 -0.25 -8.60 8.15
N PHE A 64 -0.13 -7.30 8.32
CA PHE A 64 1.04 -6.50 8.04
C PHE A 64 1.45 -5.74 9.30
N ASP A 65 2.72 -5.89 9.67
CA ASP A 65 3.32 -5.22 10.81
C ASP A 65 4.79 -4.94 10.48
N ILE A 66 5.16 -3.69 10.47
CA ILE A 66 6.53 -3.26 10.19
C ILE A 66 6.95 -2.12 11.09
N GLU A 67 8.16 -2.23 11.63
CA GLU A 67 8.85 -1.18 12.34
C GLU A 67 9.80 -0.45 11.39
N LEU A 68 9.67 0.86 11.33
CA LEU A 68 10.58 1.72 10.58
C LEU A 68 11.69 2.23 11.51
N ASP A 69 12.88 2.42 10.94
CA ASP A 69 14.02 2.98 11.65
C ASP A 69 13.64 4.32 12.33
N GLU A 70 14.09 4.51 13.57
CA GLU A 70 13.82 5.72 14.37
C GLU A 70 14.28 7.02 13.73
N LYS A 71 15.17 6.95 12.74
CA LYS A 71 15.59 8.11 11.97
C LYS A 71 14.47 8.70 11.08
N TYR A 72 13.43 7.93 10.79
CA TYR A 72 12.30 8.41 10.00
C TYR A 72 11.23 9.07 10.87
N ILE A 73 10.67 10.16 10.37
CA ILE A 73 9.49 10.82 10.89
C ILE A 73 8.35 10.49 9.94
N ILE A 74 7.34 9.77 10.44
CA ILE A 74 6.22 9.29 9.62
C ILE A 74 4.89 9.99 9.94
N ASP A 75 4.90 11.02 10.77
CA ASP A 75 3.68 11.73 11.20
C ASP A 75 2.84 12.21 10.00
N ASN A 76 3.52 12.74 8.98
CA ASN A 76 2.89 13.24 7.75
C ASN A 76 2.94 12.23 6.59
N ALA A 77 3.43 11.00 6.84
CA ALA A 77 3.54 10.01 5.79
C ALA A 77 2.16 9.57 5.28
N VAL A 78 2.04 9.41 3.98
CA VAL A 78 0.89 8.79 3.32
C VAL A 78 1.27 7.35 2.99
N ILE A 79 0.38 6.41 3.31
CA ILE A 79 0.55 4.99 3.01
C ILE A 79 -0.32 4.68 1.81
N ASP A 80 0.25 4.03 0.80
CA ASP A 80 -0.44 3.64 -0.42
C ASP A 80 0.15 2.33 -0.97
N ILE A 81 -0.41 1.80 -2.03
CA ILE A 81 0.12 0.64 -2.75
C ILE A 81 0.78 1.12 -4.03
N ASP A 82 2.07 0.82 -4.18
CA ASP A 82 2.86 1.16 -5.38
C ASP A 82 2.67 0.11 -6.47
N ASP A 83 2.70 -1.18 -6.09
CA ASP A 83 2.52 -2.30 -7.02
C ASP A 83 1.87 -3.49 -6.32
N PHE A 84 1.14 -4.28 -7.11
CA PHE A 84 0.53 -5.53 -6.67
C PHE A 84 0.58 -6.55 -7.79
N TYR A 85 1.22 -7.69 -7.57
CA TYR A 85 1.25 -8.79 -8.53
C TYR A 85 1.22 -10.15 -7.83
N TYR A 86 0.84 -11.16 -8.58
CA TYR A 86 0.76 -12.53 -8.09
C TYR A 86 1.39 -13.52 -9.06
N GLU A 87 1.77 -14.67 -8.53
CA GLU A 87 2.28 -15.81 -9.28
C GLU A 87 1.64 -17.09 -8.78
N ILE A 88 1.39 -18.07 -9.69
CA ILE A 88 0.95 -19.40 -9.32
C ILE A 88 2.15 -20.34 -9.39
N LEU A 89 2.53 -20.93 -8.24
CA LEU A 89 3.58 -21.91 -8.17
C LEU A 89 3.00 -23.33 -8.03
N ASN A 90 3.47 -24.24 -8.90
CA ASN A 90 3.15 -25.69 -8.83
C ASN A 90 1.64 -26.01 -8.75
N SER A 91 0.79 -25.14 -9.28
CA SER A 91 -0.69 -25.26 -9.27
C SER A 91 -1.32 -25.40 -7.89
N ASN A 92 -0.60 -25.14 -6.81
CA ASN A 92 -1.11 -25.26 -5.44
C ASN A 92 -0.67 -24.13 -4.50
N THR A 93 0.04 -23.15 -5.00
CA THR A 93 0.49 -22.02 -4.19
C THR A 93 0.29 -20.74 -4.97
N LEU A 94 -0.45 -19.82 -4.38
CA LEU A 94 -0.56 -18.44 -4.86
C LEU A 94 0.46 -17.59 -4.09
N VAL A 95 1.37 -16.97 -4.81
CA VAL A 95 2.34 -16.02 -4.26
C VAL A 95 1.83 -14.62 -4.51
N ILE A 96 1.64 -13.87 -3.44
CA ILE A 96 1.23 -12.48 -3.46
C ILE A 96 2.44 -11.61 -3.19
N ASN A 97 2.65 -10.60 -4.02
CA ASN A 97 3.67 -9.57 -3.84
C ASN A 97 2.97 -8.20 -3.85
N ILE A 98 3.23 -7.40 -2.83
CA ILE A 98 2.66 -6.07 -2.63
C ILE A 98 3.81 -5.13 -2.30
N ASP A 99 3.93 -4.04 -3.04
CA ASP A 99 4.87 -2.98 -2.73
C ASP A 99 4.12 -1.83 -2.05
N VAL A 100 4.34 -1.67 -0.74
CA VAL A 100 3.73 -0.61 0.05
C VAL A 100 4.54 0.65 -0.09
N LEU A 101 3.93 1.70 -0.61
CA LEU A 101 4.53 3.03 -0.75
C LEU A 101 4.31 3.84 0.52
N LEU A 102 5.38 4.37 1.07
CA LEU A 102 5.36 5.43 2.08
C LEU A 102 5.83 6.72 1.45
N ASP A 103 4.93 7.65 1.23
CA ASP A 103 5.27 9.00 0.75
C ASP A 103 5.34 10.00 1.91
N ARG A 104 6.00 11.15 1.68
CA ARG A 104 6.17 12.25 2.63
C ARG A 104 6.86 11.86 3.94
N ILE A 105 7.76 10.89 3.89
CA ILE A 105 8.63 10.56 5.01
C ILE A 105 9.73 11.64 5.13
N GLU A 106 10.03 12.06 6.33
CA GLU A 106 11.15 12.95 6.66
C GLU A 106 12.23 12.16 7.40
N GLU A 107 13.50 12.52 7.22
CA GLU A 107 14.59 12.00 8.05
C GLU A 107 14.92 13.03 9.14
N LYS A 108 15.12 12.54 10.37
CA LYS A 108 15.65 13.37 11.45
C LYS A 108 17.08 13.80 11.06
N GLU A 109 17.34 15.10 11.11
CA GLU A 109 18.72 15.58 10.99
C GLU A 109 19.55 15.03 12.15
N GLU A 110 20.62 14.31 11.85
CA GLU A 110 21.61 13.95 12.87
C GLU A 110 22.24 15.24 13.39
N VAL A 111 21.85 15.66 14.57
CA VAL A 111 22.55 16.71 15.30
C VAL A 111 23.88 16.12 15.72
N ILE A 112 24.92 16.35 14.91
CA ILE A 112 26.29 16.10 15.34
C ILE A 112 26.53 17.08 16.49
N GLU A 113 26.38 16.62 17.73
CA GLU A 113 26.82 17.35 18.90
C GLU A 113 28.33 17.53 18.79
N ILE A 114 28.75 18.61 18.14
CA ILE A 114 30.10 19.13 18.31
C ILE A 114 30.12 19.66 19.74
N MET A 115 30.63 18.85 20.67
CA MET A 115 30.88 19.32 22.03
C MET A 115 31.78 20.56 21.99
N PRO A 116 31.31 21.77 22.23
CA PRO A 116 32.18 22.88 22.51
C PRO A 116 32.72 22.70 23.93
N LYS A 117 34.02 22.74 24.03
CA LYS A 117 34.77 22.80 25.27
C LYS A 117 34.20 23.90 26.14
N ILE A 118 33.54 23.54 27.24
CA ILE A 118 32.79 24.45 28.13
C ILE A 118 33.82 25.33 28.85
N GLU A 119 33.91 26.60 28.47
CA GLU A 119 34.32 27.66 29.38
C GLU A 119 33.05 28.13 30.13
N LYS A 120 33.14 28.12 31.46
CA LYS A 120 32.09 28.49 32.40
C LYS A 120 31.62 29.93 32.16
N VAL A 121 30.34 30.09 31.85
CA VAL A 121 29.64 31.38 31.98
C VAL A 121 28.33 31.13 32.76
N GLU A 122 28.11 32.02 33.74
CA GLU A 122 27.01 31.97 34.71
C GLU A 122 25.61 32.09 34.10
N PRO A 123 24.56 31.63 34.79
CA PRO A 123 23.21 31.46 34.20
C PRO A 123 22.44 32.79 34.16
N ILE A 124 22.05 33.17 32.93
CA ILE A 124 21.02 34.20 32.75
C ILE A 124 19.68 33.48 32.60
N LYS A 125 18.78 33.78 33.57
CA LYS A 125 17.37 33.38 33.51
C LYS A 125 16.69 34.15 32.37
N VAL A 126 16.21 33.44 31.35
CA VAL A 126 15.20 33.93 30.41
C VAL A 126 13.97 33.05 30.56
N GLU A 127 12.88 33.61 31.06
CA GLU A 127 11.54 33.04 30.98
C GLU A 127 11.12 33.10 29.52
N VAL A 128 10.86 31.93 28.91
CA VAL A 128 10.22 31.82 27.63
C VAL A 128 8.82 31.26 27.86
N GLU A 129 7.81 32.08 27.66
CA GLU A 129 6.42 31.65 27.59
C GLU A 129 6.24 30.71 26.39
N VAL A 130 5.77 29.51 26.65
CA VAL A 130 5.41 28.52 25.64
C VAL A 130 3.94 28.76 25.24
N PRO A 131 3.61 29.06 23.99
CA PRO A 131 2.21 29.07 23.56
C PRO A 131 1.69 27.62 23.50
N GLU A 132 0.63 27.34 24.26
CA GLU A 132 -0.15 26.11 24.13
C GLU A 132 -0.74 26.00 22.72
N VAL A 133 -0.19 25.08 21.92
CA VAL A 133 -0.87 24.64 20.70
C VAL A 133 -1.89 23.58 21.09
N LYS A 134 -3.15 23.93 21.02
CA LYS A 134 -4.27 22.99 21.11
C LYS A 134 -4.15 22.00 19.92
N LYS A 135 -3.81 20.77 20.24
CA LYS A 135 -3.98 19.66 19.31
C LYS A 135 -5.48 19.37 19.19
N GLU A 136 -6.07 19.69 18.05
CA GLU A 136 -7.34 19.10 17.65
C GLU A 136 -7.05 17.65 17.25
N GLU A 137 -7.47 16.72 18.10
CA GLU A 137 -7.53 15.30 17.77
C GLU A 137 -8.63 15.12 16.72
N LYS A 138 -8.21 14.95 15.46
CA LYS A 138 -9.11 14.39 14.43
C LYS A 138 -9.36 12.93 14.79
N ILE A 139 -10.59 12.63 15.16
CA ILE A 139 -11.11 11.27 15.26
C ILE A 139 -11.02 10.70 13.85
N ILE A 140 -10.07 9.79 13.64
CA ILE A 140 -9.94 9.03 12.38
C ILE A 140 -11.01 7.94 12.47
N ASP A 141 -11.96 7.97 11.56
CA ASP A 141 -13.02 6.96 11.42
C ASP A 141 -12.37 5.61 11.09
N ASP A 142 -12.75 4.56 11.81
CA ASP A 142 -12.06 3.26 11.87
C ASP A 142 -12.33 2.37 10.63
N ASN A 143 -12.82 2.96 9.51
CA ASN A 143 -13.36 2.20 8.39
C ASN A 143 -12.83 2.60 6.99
N ASP A 144 -11.66 3.26 6.90
CA ASP A 144 -11.05 3.59 5.59
C ASP A 144 -10.33 2.37 5.01
N PHE A 145 -11.04 1.58 4.19
CA PHE A 145 -10.45 0.58 3.30
C PHE A 145 -10.26 1.21 1.92
N ALA A 146 -9.03 1.14 1.37
CA ALA A 146 -8.80 1.42 -0.04
C ALA A 146 -8.91 0.11 -0.82
N THR A 147 -9.77 0.08 -1.84
CA THR A 147 -10.03 -1.12 -2.66
C THR A 147 -9.40 -0.94 -4.04
N TYR A 148 -8.59 -1.92 -4.44
CA TYR A 148 -7.95 -1.96 -5.76
C TYR A 148 -8.38 -3.21 -6.51
N LYS A 149 -8.67 -3.07 -7.81
CA LYS A 149 -8.92 -4.18 -8.72
C LYS A 149 -7.81 -4.28 -9.74
N ILE A 150 -7.33 -5.49 -10.00
CA ILE A 150 -6.42 -5.75 -11.10
C ILE A 150 -7.21 -6.20 -12.31
N TYR A 151 -7.00 -5.50 -13.42
CA TYR A 151 -7.56 -5.86 -14.71
C TYR A 151 -6.46 -6.31 -15.65
N ILE A 152 -6.69 -7.40 -16.38
CA ILE A 152 -5.78 -7.90 -17.41
C ILE A 152 -6.31 -7.47 -18.77
N ILE A 153 -5.49 -6.73 -19.53
CA ILE A 153 -5.83 -6.23 -20.86
C ILE A 153 -6.12 -7.40 -21.81
N LYS A 154 -7.26 -7.38 -22.44
CA LYS A 154 -7.70 -8.38 -23.41
C LYS A 154 -7.70 -7.81 -24.83
N GLU A 155 -7.79 -8.70 -25.80
CA GLU A 155 -7.93 -8.31 -27.23
C GLU A 155 -9.18 -7.45 -27.44
N GLY A 156 -9.01 -6.25 -28.00
CA GLY A 156 -10.07 -5.29 -28.22
C GLY A 156 -10.32 -4.31 -27.07
N ASP A 157 -9.62 -4.44 -25.96
CA ASP A 157 -9.72 -3.48 -24.87
C ASP A 157 -9.01 -2.17 -25.24
N GLY A 158 -9.70 -1.06 -24.97
CA GLY A 158 -9.12 0.29 -25.00
C GLY A 158 -9.25 0.94 -23.65
N VAL A 159 -8.31 1.84 -23.30
CA VAL A 159 -8.32 2.59 -22.03
C VAL A 159 -9.70 3.22 -21.77
N GLU A 160 -10.32 3.82 -22.78
CA GLU A 160 -11.64 4.46 -22.67
C GLU A 160 -12.75 3.49 -22.24
N ASN A 161 -12.68 2.23 -22.68
CA ASN A 161 -13.64 1.20 -22.27
C ASN A 161 -13.44 0.81 -20.81
N ILE A 162 -12.20 0.75 -20.35
CA ILE A 162 -11.85 0.43 -18.97
C ILE A 162 -12.32 1.56 -18.06
N LEU A 163 -11.99 2.82 -18.37
CA LEU A 163 -12.46 3.99 -17.61
C LEU A 163 -13.99 3.97 -17.43
N LYS A 164 -14.71 3.67 -18.51
CA LYS A 164 -16.17 3.62 -18.50
C LYS A 164 -16.74 2.43 -17.70
N ASN A 165 -16.12 1.25 -17.84
CA ASN A 165 -16.60 0.03 -17.19
C ASN A 165 -16.39 0.07 -15.68
N TYR A 166 -15.34 0.73 -15.23
CA TYR A 166 -14.99 0.82 -13.81
C TYR A 166 -15.32 2.17 -13.19
N ASN A 167 -15.89 3.11 -13.99
CA ASN A 167 -16.25 4.47 -13.55
C ASN A 167 -15.10 5.22 -12.88
N VAL A 168 -13.89 5.08 -13.41
CA VAL A 168 -12.68 5.72 -12.91
C VAL A 168 -12.23 6.81 -13.87
N SER A 169 -11.68 7.91 -13.34
CA SER A 169 -11.13 8.99 -14.17
C SER A 169 -9.80 8.57 -14.79
N ARG A 170 -9.44 9.20 -15.92
CA ARG A 170 -8.16 8.91 -16.59
C ARG A 170 -6.98 9.32 -15.72
N GLU A 171 -7.08 10.49 -15.09
CA GLU A 171 -6.05 11.04 -14.22
C GLU A 171 -5.76 10.08 -13.05
N LEU A 172 -6.83 9.54 -12.44
CA LEU A 172 -6.71 8.60 -11.34
C LEU A 172 -6.11 7.26 -11.79
N LEU A 173 -6.48 6.77 -12.99
CA LEU A 173 -5.91 5.53 -13.51
C LEU A 173 -4.43 5.69 -13.92
N GLU A 174 -4.02 6.86 -14.42
CA GLU A 174 -2.63 7.19 -14.77
C GLU A 174 -1.73 7.36 -13.53
N GLU A 175 -2.31 7.63 -12.37
CA GLU A 175 -1.56 7.70 -11.10
C GLU A 175 -0.99 6.34 -10.69
N TYR A 176 -1.71 5.25 -11.01
CA TYR A 176 -1.35 3.88 -10.64
C TYR A 176 -0.76 3.07 -11.81
N ASN A 177 -0.82 3.58 -13.05
CA ASN A 177 -0.43 2.81 -14.23
C ASN A 177 0.20 3.67 -15.32
N ASP A 178 1.15 3.11 -16.06
CA ASP A 178 1.60 3.71 -17.31
C ASP A 178 0.67 3.27 -18.46
N LEU A 179 -0.18 4.19 -18.92
CA LEU A 179 -1.18 3.90 -19.96
C LEU A 179 -0.66 4.09 -21.41
N ASN A 180 0.63 4.46 -21.61
CA ASN A 180 1.13 4.87 -22.92
C ASN A 180 1.41 3.71 -23.86
N ASP A 181 1.69 2.50 -23.41
CA ASP A 181 2.05 1.35 -24.25
C ASP A 181 1.44 0.03 -23.73
N LEU A 182 0.14 0.05 -23.43
CA LEU A 182 -0.59 -1.12 -22.94
C LEU A 182 -0.71 -2.20 -24.02
N LYS A 183 -0.38 -3.44 -23.63
CA LYS A 183 -0.45 -4.63 -24.50
C LYS A 183 -1.43 -5.65 -23.94
N ILE A 184 -1.91 -6.53 -24.80
CA ILE A 184 -2.72 -7.68 -24.38
C ILE A 184 -1.91 -8.51 -23.38
N GLY A 185 -2.52 -8.78 -22.22
CA GLY A 185 -1.90 -9.50 -21.10
C GLY A 185 -1.25 -8.60 -20.04
N ASP A 186 -1.14 -7.29 -20.29
CA ASP A 186 -0.68 -6.35 -19.25
C ASP A 186 -1.71 -6.25 -18.14
N LYS A 187 -1.21 -6.04 -16.94
CA LYS A 187 -2.02 -5.84 -15.73
C LYS A 187 -2.10 -4.35 -15.44
N ILE A 188 -3.28 -3.87 -15.14
CA ILE A 188 -3.50 -2.52 -14.65
C ILE A 188 -4.21 -2.54 -13.29
N ILE A 189 -3.82 -1.62 -12.44
CA ILE A 189 -4.41 -1.39 -11.12
C ILE A 189 -5.54 -0.37 -11.29
N ILE A 190 -6.73 -0.75 -10.88
CA ILE A 190 -7.91 0.13 -10.93
C ILE A 190 -8.31 0.47 -9.51
N PRO A 191 -8.10 1.72 -9.04
CA PRO A 191 -8.63 2.17 -7.76
C PRO A 191 -10.15 2.19 -7.81
N VAL A 192 -10.79 1.76 -6.73
CA VAL A 192 -12.24 1.76 -6.60
C VAL A 192 -12.60 2.66 -5.45
N ASP A 193 -13.19 3.81 -5.75
CA ASP A 193 -13.83 4.66 -4.75
C ASP A 193 -15.18 4.03 -4.35
N GLU A 194 -15.41 3.81 -3.06
CA GLU A 194 -16.72 3.45 -2.54
C GLU A 194 -17.69 4.64 -2.52
#